data_6a849d27181d69bd532fe282c83de3bc
#
_entry.id   6a849d27181d69bd532fe282c83de3bc
#
_cell.length_a   1.000
_cell.length_b   1.000
_cell.length_c   1.000
_cell.angle_alpha   90.00
_cell.angle_beta   90.00
_cell.angle_gamma   90.00
#
_symmetry.space_group_name_H-M   'P 1'
#
loop_
_entity.id
_entity.type
_entity.pdbx_description
1 polymer ?
#
loop_
_entity_poly.entity_id
_entity_poly.type
_entity_poly.pdbx_seq_one_letter_code
_entity_poly.pdbx_strand_id
1 'polypeptide(L)'
;MITQYTWPTPNGHKVSILIAELGLENEVVAVDINKGDQFDPGFLKLSPNNRIPAIVDHDPADGGAPVAVFETGAIMIYLAEKEGRFLPDPGDIRARKSVM
;
A
#
# COMPACT_ATOMS: atom_id res chain seq x y z
N MET A 1 -6.30 9.84 4.90
CA MET A 1 -5.56 9.02 5.90
C MET A 1 -5.42 7.59 5.40
N ILE A 2 -4.25 7.03 5.54
CA ILE A 2 -3.93 5.67 5.10
C ILE A 2 -3.75 4.78 6.33
N THR A 3 -4.41 3.62 6.38
CA THR A 3 -4.08 2.59 7.36
C THR A 3 -3.21 1.56 6.66
N GLN A 4 -1.98 1.35 7.15
CA GLN A 4 -1.10 0.32 6.59
C GLN A 4 -1.07 -0.89 7.52
N TYR A 5 -1.36 -2.04 6.94
CA TYR A 5 -1.28 -3.34 7.60
C TYR A 5 0.04 -3.97 7.19
N THR A 6 0.99 -4.03 8.11
CA THR A 6 2.37 -4.36 7.76
C THR A 6 3.11 -5.07 8.89
N TRP A 7 4.28 -5.59 8.56
CA TRP A 7 5.24 -6.20 9.48
C TRP A 7 6.64 -5.83 8.99
N PRO A 8 7.66 -5.81 9.87
CA PRO A 8 9.03 -5.47 9.45
C PRO A 8 9.63 -6.48 8.47
N THR A 9 9.32 -6.30 7.20
CA THR A 9 9.79 -7.11 6.08
C THR A 9 10.27 -6.16 4.98
N PRO A 10 11.08 -6.63 4.00
CA PRO A 10 11.49 -5.76 2.90
C PRO A 10 10.33 -5.12 2.16
N ASN A 11 9.26 -5.87 1.89
CA ASN A 11 8.08 -5.34 1.19
C ASN A 11 7.30 -4.34 2.05
N GLY A 12 7.14 -4.62 3.35
CA GLY A 12 6.51 -3.70 4.28
C GLY A 12 7.27 -2.39 4.37
N HIS A 13 8.59 -2.44 4.43
CA HIS A 13 9.44 -1.24 4.48
C HIS A 13 9.31 -0.41 3.21
N LYS A 14 9.21 -1.02 2.02
CA LYS A 14 9.03 -0.27 0.78
C LYS A 14 7.81 0.63 0.82
N VAL A 15 6.69 0.09 1.27
CA VAL A 15 5.43 0.85 1.37
C VAL A 15 5.52 1.93 2.45
N SER A 16 6.10 1.61 3.61
CA SER A 16 6.26 2.58 4.71
C SER A 16 7.14 3.75 4.29
N ILE A 17 8.22 3.49 3.57
CA ILE A 17 9.11 4.53 3.05
C ILE A 17 8.36 5.44 2.07
N LEU A 18 7.60 4.86 1.15
CA LEU A 18 6.85 5.64 0.18
C LEU A 18 5.81 6.54 0.87
N ILE A 19 5.07 6.01 1.84
CA ILE A 19 4.09 6.79 2.60
C ILE A 19 4.78 7.97 3.29
N ALA A 20 5.95 7.75 3.88
CA ALA A 20 6.73 8.80 4.53
C ALA A 20 7.21 9.85 3.53
N GLU A 21 7.73 9.43 2.38
CA GLU A 21 8.20 10.33 1.34
C GLU A 21 7.08 11.20 0.74
N LEU A 22 5.88 10.65 0.66
CA LEU A 22 4.70 11.39 0.18
C LEU A 22 4.10 12.30 1.27
N GLY A 23 4.56 12.18 2.52
CA GLY A 23 4.05 12.98 3.63
C GLY A 23 2.61 12.68 3.99
N LEU A 24 2.15 11.44 3.76
CA LEU A 24 0.76 11.07 4.00
C LEU A 24 0.50 10.80 5.48
N GLU A 25 -0.62 11.31 5.98
CA GLU A 25 -1.12 10.94 7.29
C GLU A 25 -1.46 9.45 7.28
N ASN A 26 -0.95 8.72 8.27
CA ASN A 26 -1.13 7.27 8.28
C ASN A 26 -1.21 6.70 9.69
N GLU A 27 -1.76 5.49 9.76
CA GLU A 27 -1.84 4.67 10.95
C GLU A 27 -1.26 3.30 10.59
N VAL A 28 -0.51 2.71 11.52
CA VAL A 28 0.12 1.40 11.30
C VAL A 28 -0.57 0.35 12.15
N VAL A 29 -1.01 -0.73 11.50
CA VAL A 29 -1.54 -1.92 12.18
C VAL A 29 -0.55 -3.06 11.95
N ALA A 30 0.00 -3.57 13.05
CA ALA A 30 0.95 -4.68 12.98
C ALA A 30 0.23 -5.99 12.61
N VAL A 31 0.76 -6.68 11.60
CA VAL A 31 0.30 -8.01 11.22
C VAL A 31 1.46 -8.96 11.47
N ASP A 32 1.50 -9.58 12.66
CA ASP A 32 2.60 -10.44 13.08
C ASP A 32 2.52 -11.78 12.35
N ILE A 33 3.33 -11.94 11.32
CA ILE A 33 3.34 -13.15 10.48
C ILE A 33 3.83 -14.37 11.25
N ASN A 34 4.56 -14.18 12.35
CA ASN A 34 5.03 -15.28 13.20
C ASN A 34 3.91 -15.84 14.09
N LYS A 35 2.89 -15.01 14.35
CA LYS A 35 1.71 -15.41 15.12
C LYS A 35 0.53 -15.84 14.26
N GLY A 36 0.65 -15.73 12.94
CA GLY A 36 -0.44 -16.06 12.04
C GLY A 36 -1.48 -14.96 11.88
N ASP A 37 -1.17 -13.72 12.22
CA ASP A 37 -2.10 -12.59 12.08
C ASP A 37 -2.58 -12.40 10.65
N GLN A 38 -1.78 -12.82 9.65
CA GLN A 38 -2.16 -12.75 8.25
C GLN A 38 -3.35 -13.65 7.89
N PHE A 39 -3.70 -14.59 8.75
CA PHE A 39 -4.85 -15.47 8.57
C PHE A 39 -6.10 -14.98 9.30
N ASP A 40 -6.02 -13.87 10.00
CA ASP A 40 -7.17 -13.27 10.66
C ASP A 40 -8.26 -12.94 9.62
N PRO A 41 -9.53 -13.32 9.86
CA PRO A 41 -10.62 -13.08 8.91
C PRO A 41 -10.77 -11.61 8.51
N GLY A 42 -10.55 -10.69 9.43
CA GLY A 42 -10.59 -9.25 9.13
C GLY A 42 -9.51 -8.85 8.14
N PHE A 43 -8.30 -9.37 8.31
CA PHE A 43 -7.21 -9.10 7.38
C PHE A 43 -7.43 -9.78 6.02
N LEU A 44 -7.97 -10.99 5.99
CA LEU A 44 -8.22 -11.72 4.75
C LEU A 44 -9.23 -11.00 3.84
N LYS A 45 -10.12 -10.19 4.40
CA LYS A 45 -11.00 -9.35 3.59
C LYS A 45 -10.24 -8.27 2.84
N LEU A 46 -9.10 -7.80 3.39
CA LEU A 46 -8.26 -6.78 2.79
C LEU A 46 -7.22 -7.37 1.85
N SER A 47 -6.69 -8.55 2.20
CA SER A 47 -5.67 -9.24 1.43
C SER A 47 -6.04 -10.74 1.33
N PRO A 48 -6.81 -11.14 0.32
CA PRO A 48 -7.25 -12.53 0.18
C PRO A 48 -6.11 -13.55 0.09
N ASN A 49 -4.93 -13.11 -0.35
CA ASN A 49 -3.75 -13.95 -0.44
C ASN A 49 -2.96 -14.06 0.87
N ASN A 50 -3.52 -13.56 1.99
CA ASN A 50 -2.93 -13.54 3.33
C ASN A 50 -1.48 -13.01 3.36
N ARG A 51 -1.18 -11.99 2.55
CA ARG A 51 0.14 -11.37 2.45
C ARG A 51 0.11 -9.93 2.92
N ILE A 52 1.20 -9.50 3.51
CA ILE A 52 1.47 -8.10 3.81
C ILE A 52 2.43 -7.55 2.75
N PRO A 53 2.50 -6.24 2.52
CA PRO A 53 1.64 -5.20 3.10
C PRO A 53 0.28 -5.11 2.42
N ALA A 54 -0.66 -4.50 3.12
CA ALA A 54 -1.94 -4.06 2.58
C ALA A 54 -2.25 -2.68 3.14
N ILE A 55 -2.98 -1.86 2.40
CA ILE A 55 -3.41 -0.55 2.87
C ILE A 55 -4.91 -0.37 2.70
N VAL A 56 -5.47 0.52 3.51
CA VAL A 56 -6.81 1.06 3.29
C VAL A 56 -6.67 2.57 3.17
N ASP A 57 -7.09 3.12 2.04
CA ASP A 57 -7.14 4.56 1.83
C ASP A 57 -8.53 5.04 2.23
N HIS A 58 -8.59 5.81 3.31
CA HIS A 58 -9.85 6.34 3.83
C HIS A 58 -10.31 7.60 3.12
N ASP A 59 -9.49 8.14 2.23
CA ASP A 59 -9.77 9.37 1.49
C ASP A 59 -9.36 9.22 0.03
N PRO A 60 -10.04 8.32 -0.72
CA PRO A 60 -9.71 8.11 -2.12
C PRO A 60 -10.02 9.34 -2.97
N ALA A 61 -9.32 9.46 -4.09
CA ALA A 61 -9.41 10.63 -4.97
C ALA A 61 -10.82 10.87 -5.52
N ASP A 62 -11.64 9.83 -5.65
CA ASP A 62 -13.02 9.95 -6.13
C ASP A 62 -14.02 10.39 -5.04
N GLY A 63 -13.56 10.54 -3.81
CA GLY A 63 -14.41 10.89 -2.67
C GLY A 63 -15.36 9.80 -2.22
N GLY A 64 -15.19 8.58 -2.71
CA GLY A 64 -16.06 7.46 -2.40
C GLY A 64 -15.70 6.74 -1.10
N ALA A 65 -16.16 5.48 -0.99
CA ALA A 65 -15.88 4.63 0.17
C ALA A 65 -14.38 4.30 0.26
N PRO A 66 -13.88 3.94 1.46
CA PRO A 66 -12.49 3.53 1.61
C PRO A 66 -12.09 2.43 0.64
N VAL A 67 -10.87 2.51 0.12
CA VAL A 67 -10.34 1.58 -0.87
C VAL A 67 -9.23 0.75 -0.25
N ALA A 68 -9.35 -0.57 -0.34
CA ALA A 68 -8.31 -1.50 0.08
C ALA A 68 -7.44 -1.89 -1.10
N VAL A 69 -6.12 -1.83 -0.92
CA VAL A 69 -5.14 -2.22 -1.94
C VAL A 69 -4.15 -3.19 -1.31
N PHE A 70 -3.87 -4.28 -1.96
CA PHE A 70 -2.88 -5.25 -1.52
C PHE A 70 -1.87 -5.52 -2.65
N GLU A 71 -0.77 -6.19 -2.30
CA GLU A 71 0.44 -6.38 -3.13
C GLU A 71 1.27 -5.11 -3.25
N THR A 72 2.56 -5.25 -2.98
CA THR A 72 3.51 -4.13 -2.89
C THR A 72 3.51 -3.26 -4.13
N GLY A 73 3.60 -3.87 -5.31
CA GLY A 73 3.63 -3.12 -6.57
C GLY A 73 2.35 -2.32 -6.79
N ALA A 74 1.20 -2.93 -6.55
CA ALA A 74 -0.10 -2.27 -6.70
C ALA A 74 -0.25 -1.11 -5.72
N ILE A 75 0.17 -1.30 -4.46
CA ILE A 75 0.12 -0.24 -3.45
C ILE A 75 0.99 0.95 -3.84
N MET A 76 2.21 0.68 -4.30
CA MET A 76 3.15 1.74 -4.67
C MET A 76 2.64 2.54 -5.87
N ILE A 77 2.10 1.87 -6.88
CA ILE A 77 1.50 2.53 -8.04
C ILE A 77 0.29 3.37 -7.62
N TYR A 78 -0.59 2.78 -6.82
CA TYR A 78 -1.79 3.47 -6.34
C TYR A 78 -1.45 4.78 -5.62
N LEU A 79 -0.53 4.72 -4.66
CA LEU A 79 -0.14 5.89 -3.87
C LEU A 79 0.58 6.94 -4.73
N ALA A 80 1.46 6.51 -5.60
CA ALA A 80 2.20 7.42 -6.46
C ALA A 80 1.29 8.13 -7.46
N GLU A 81 0.35 7.41 -8.06
CA GLU A 81 -0.63 8.01 -8.97
C GLU A 81 -1.58 8.96 -8.26
N LYS A 82 -2.06 8.59 -7.07
CA LYS A 82 -2.93 9.43 -6.27
C LYS A 82 -2.27 10.78 -5.97
N GLU A 83 -1.00 10.76 -5.59
CA GLU A 83 -0.25 11.96 -5.23
C GLU A 83 0.44 12.63 -6.44
N GLY A 84 0.43 11.98 -7.60
CA GLY A 84 1.07 12.49 -8.81
C GLY A 84 2.58 12.59 -8.70
N ARG A 85 3.22 11.71 -7.91
CA ARG A 85 4.65 11.75 -7.62
C ARG A 85 5.29 10.38 -7.79
N PHE A 86 6.61 10.39 -8.08
CA PHE A 86 7.47 9.19 -8.14
C PHE A 86 7.18 8.23 -9.30
N LEU A 87 6.17 8.51 -10.13
CA LEU A 87 5.95 7.78 -11.37
C LEU A 87 6.11 8.72 -12.56
N PRO A 88 6.80 8.27 -13.62
CA PRO A 88 6.84 9.01 -14.87
C PRO A 88 5.46 9.12 -15.51
N ASP A 89 5.32 10.00 -16.47
CA ASP A 89 4.11 10.14 -17.27
C ASP A 89 3.65 8.78 -17.80
N PRO A 90 2.34 8.47 -17.78
CA PRO A 90 1.81 7.22 -18.31
C PRO A 90 2.25 6.90 -19.74
N GLY A 91 2.58 7.91 -20.55
CA GLY A 91 3.11 7.71 -21.88
C GLY A 91 4.56 7.23 -21.93
N ASP A 92 5.29 7.32 -20.83
CA ASP A 92 6.69 6.89 -20.77
C ASP A 92 6.80 5.49 -20.17
N ILE A 93 6.55 4.49 -21.00
CA ILE A 93 6.51 3.10 -20.56
C ILE A 93 7.86 2.62 -20.02
N ARG A 94 8.98 3.09 -20.62
CA ARG A 94 10.30 2.65 -20.20
C ARG A 94 10.66 3.18 -18.82
N ALA A 95 10.40 4.45 -18.56
CA ALA A 95 10.69 5.04 -17.26
C ALA A 95 9.81 4.43 -16.17
N ARG A 96 8.51 4.19 -16.42
CA ARG A 96 7.64 3.54 -15.47
C ARG A 96 8.10 2.11 -15.17
N LYS A 97 8.55 1.38 -16.18
CA LYS A 97 9.05 0.03 -16.01
C LYS A 97 10.30 -0.01 -15.12
N SER A 98 11.18 0.98 -15.22
CA SER A 98 12.37 1.03 -14.37
C SER A 98 12.07 1.43 -12.93
N VAL A 99 10.96 2.12 -12.67
CA VAL A 99 10.51 2.48 -11.32
C VAL A 99 9.83 1.30 -10.64
N MET A 100 9.09 0.51 -11.40
CA MET A 100 8.38 -0.66 -10.87
C MET A 100 9.31 -1.87 -10.75
#